data_5a50e225b5f0988d186af0c0c059f632
#
_entry.id   5a50e225b5f0988d186af0c0c059f632
#
_cell.length_a   1.000
_cell.length_b   1.000
_cell.length_c   1.000
_cell.angle_alpha   90.00
_cell.angle_beta   90.00
_cell.angle_gamma   90.00
#
_symmetry.space_group_name_H-M   'P 1'
#
loop_
_entity.id
_entity.type
_entity.pdbx_description
1 polymer ?
#
loop_
_entity_poly.entity_id
_entity_poly.type
_entity_poly.pdbx_seq_one_letter_code
_entity_poly.pdbx_strand_id
1 'polypeptide(L)'
;RLITAGTESAITDAASNEDLYWAIRGGGGNFGVVTSLEYRLHPVRDALAGGLAYPVSDARSVMRFFQDFMSAAPHELQSLVYLSSGAGLMVLLVHVGDLTAGERLVNQFRRFKAPERDWVQRRAYADTYTMPPYSDDTGQPCAFHAIRGTYLERLSHEAIDVVLARFAER
;
A
#
# COMPACT_ATOMS: atom_id res chain seq x y z
N ARG A 1 24.19 0.00 11.39
CA ARG A 1 24.78 -0.39 12.69
C ARG A 1 23.66 -0.68 13.68
N LEU A 2 23.82 -1.70 14.48
CA LEU A 2 22.89 -2.04 15.54
C LEU A 2 23.64 -2.50 16.81
N ILE A 3 22.92 -2.47 17.94
CA ILE A 3 23.37 -3.05 19.20
C ILE A 3 22.52 -4.29 19.45
N THR A 4 23.19 -5.44 19.58
CA THR A 4 22.54 -6.73 19.86
C THR A 4 22.21 -6.88 21.35
N ALA A 5 21.47 -7.93 21.72
CA ALA A 5 21.14 -8.24 23.11
C ALA A 5 22.40 -8.48 24.00
N GLY A 6 23.55 -8.85 23.42
CA GLY A 6 24.84 -8.96 24.09
C GLY A 6 25.56 -7.63 24.29
N THR A 7 24.91 -6.50 24.03
CA THR A 7 25.48 -5.13 24.13
C THR A 7 26.61 -4.82 23.14
N GLU A 8 26.89 -5.70 22.22
CA GLU A 8 27.91 -5.49 21.20
C GLU A 8 27.37 -4.64 20.04
N SER A 9 28.18 -3.69 19.57
CA SER A 9 27.87 -2.92 18.37
C SER A 9 28.29 -3.69 17.13
N ALA A 10 27.34 -4.02 16.26
CA ALA A 10 27.58 -4.69 15.00
C ALA A 10 27.32 -3.76 13.80
N ILE A 11 28.21 -3.83 12.80
CA ILE A 11 27.94 -3.29 11.47
C ILE A 11 27.48 -4.49 10.61
N THR A 12 26.41 -4.29 9.86
CA THR A 12 25.86 -5.32 8.99
C THR A 12 25.55 -4.74 7.63
N ASP A 13 25.98 -5.41 6.60
CA ASP A 13 25.75 -5.09 5.17
C ASP A 13 25.80 -6.38 4.35
N ALA A 14 25.82 -6.26 3.02
CA ALA A 14 25.84 -7.41 2.12
C ALA A 14 27.15 -8.23 2.15
N ALA A 15 28.19 -7.75 2.83
CA ALA A 15 29.50 -8.41 2.95
C ALA A 15 29.93 -8.66 4.41
N SER A 16 29.20 -8.09 5.36
CA SER A 16 29.54 -8.16 6.79
C SER A 16 28.30 -8.56 7.60
N ASN A 17 28.39 -9.68 8.33
CA ASN A 17 27.27 -10.23 9.11
C ASN A 17 26.01 -10.41 8.25
N GLU A 18 26.15 -11.10 7.12
CA GLU A 18 25.11 -11.23 6.08
C GLU A 18 23.80 -11.79 6.60
N ASP A 19 23.85 -12.81 7.48
CA ASP A 19 22.65 -13.41 8.08
C ASP A 19 21.87 -12.39 8.91
N LEU A 20 22.60 -11.60 9.71
CA LEU A 20 21.98 -10.53 10.52
C LEU A 20 21.47 -9.41 9.62
N TYR A 21 22.17 -9.08 8.53
CA TYR A 21 21.71 -8.11 7.54
C TYR A 21 20.42 -8.55 6.87
N TRP A 22 20.31 -9.83 6.55
CA TRP A 22 19.07 -10.39 6.03
C TRP A 22 17.96 -10.35 7.07
N ALA A 23 18.23 -10.77 8.29
CA ALA A 23 17.24 -10.89 9.36
C ALA A 23 16.61 -9.55 9.76
N ILE A 24 17.39 -8.47 9.85
CA ILE A 24 16.87 -7.13 10.20
C ILE A 24 16.05 -6.47 9.08
N ARG A 25 16.09 -7.01 7.87
CA ARG A 25 15.35 -6.51 6.69
C ARG A 25 13.96 -7.14 6.61
N GLY A 26 13.19 -7.11 7.69
CA GLY A 26 11.83 -7.62 7.79
C GLY A 26 11.52 -8.40 9.06
N GLY A 27 12.55 -8.82 9.81
CA GLY A 27 12.38 -9.61 11.04
C GLY A 27 11.98 -8.80 12.27
N GLY A 28 11.74 -7.50 12.14
CA GLY A 28 11.31 -6.65 13.25
C GLY A 28 12.39 -6.44 14.31
N GLY A 29 11.97 -6.12 15.53
CA GLY A 29 12.85 -5.75 16.65
C GLY A 29 13.56 -6.90 17.37
N ASN A 30 13.53 -8.13 16.84
CA ASN A 30 14.02 -9.33 17.54
C ASN A 30 15.55 -9.43 17.60
N PHE A 31 16.28 -8.65 16.80
CA PHE A 31 17.73 -8.81 16.61
C PHE A 31 18.56 -7.73 17.29
N GLY A 32 17.93 -6.69 17.82
CA GLY A 32 18.61 -5.61 18.50
C GLY A 32 18.04 -4.22 18.18
N VAL A 33 18.73 -3.20 18.66
CA VAL A 33 18.37 -1.78 18.46
C VAL A 33 19.25 -1.20 17.36
N VAL A 34 18.61 -0.78 16.26
CA VAL A 34 19.31 -0.11 15.15
C VAL A 34 19.64 1.33 15.55
N THR A 35 20.92 1.69 15.50
CA THR A 35 21.41 3.02 15.88
C THR A 35 21.76 3.89 14.67
N SER A 36 22.01 3.28 13.51
CA SER A 36 22.34 4.00 12.29
C SER A 36 21.93 3.19 11.07
N LEU A 37 21.29 3.84 10.10
CA LEU A 37 20.90 3.30 8.81
C LEU A 37 21.55 4.10 7.69
N GLU A 38 22.07 3.40 6.69
CA GLU A 38 22.56 4.00 5.45
C GLU A 38 21.72 3.49 4.29
N TYR A 39 21.12 4.41 3.53
CA TYR A 39 20.25 4.10 2.40
C TYR A 39 20.79 4.70 1.10
N ARG A 40 20.67 3.94 0.03
CA ARG A 40 20.76 4.50 -1.31
C ARG A 40 19.48 5.26 -1.60
N LEU A 41 19.58 6.56 -1.84
CA LEU A 41 18.44 7.39 -2.19
C LEU A 41 18.16 7.31 -3.70
N HIS A 42 16.88 7.37 -4.05
CA HIS A 42 16.41 7.49 -5.42
C HIS A 42 15.77 8.88 -5.61
N PRO A 43 15.98 9.55 -6.77
CA PRO A 43 15.44 10.88 -7.02
C PRO A 43 13.94 10.81 -7.37
N VAL A 44 13.09 10.59 -6.36
CA VAL A 44 11.63 10.65 -6.49
C VAL A 44 11.16 12.01 -6.00
N ARG A 45 10.68 12.88 -6.90
CA ARG A 45 10.16 14.20 -6.55
C ARG A 45 8.64 14.22 -6.51
N ASP A 46 8.02 13.78 -7.59
CA ASP A 46 6.58 13.77 -7.78
C ASP A 46 6.07 12.36 -8.01
N ALA A 47 4.84 12.14 -7.61
CA ALA A 47 4.07 10.95 -7.89
C ALA A 47 2.70 11.33 -8.44
N LEU A 48 2.12 10.46 -9.25
CA LEU A 48 0.69 10.47 -9.50
C LEU A 48 0.05 9.63 -8.41
N ALA A 49 -0.69 10.28 -7.51
CA ALA A 49 -1.21 9.59 -6.33
C ALA A 49 -2.56 10.13 -5.89
N GLY A 50 -3.36 9.26 -5.32
CA GLY A 50 -4.70 9.55 -4.84
C GLY A 50 -5.55 8.31 -4.79
N GLY A 51 -6.85 8.46 -4.96
CA GLY A 51 -7.76 7.34 -4.92
C GLY A 51 -8.99 7.53 -5.80
N LEU A 52 -9.62 6.41 -6.04
CA LEU A 52 -10.89 6.28 -6.76
C LEU A 52 -11.87 5.61 -5.81
N ALA A 53 -13.00 6.26 -5.51
CA ALA A 53 -14.03 5.67 -4.68
C ALA A 53 -15.19 5.17 -5.53
N TYR A 54 -15.70 4.00 -5.16
CA TYR A 54 -16.80 3.32 -5.80
C TYR A 54 -17.85 2.90 -4.77
N PRO A 55 -19.14 2.86 -5.14
CA PRO A 55 -20.16 2.34 -4.24
C PRO A 55 -19.92 0.86 -3.92
N VAL A 56 -20.40 0.41 -2.75
CA VAL A 56 -20.26 -1.00 -2.33
C VAL A 56 -20.89 -1.97 -3.35
N SER A 57 -21.96 -1.56 -4.03
CA SER A 57 -22.59 -2.35 -5.10
C SER A 57 -21.63 -2.72 -6.22
N ASP A 58 -20.61 -1.93 -6.45
CA ASP A 58 -19.62 -2.12 -7.50
C ASP A 58 -18.36 -2.87 -7.00
N ALA A 59 -18.23 -3.06 -5.69
CA ALA A 59 -17.03 -3.61 -5.07
C ALA A 59 -16.57 -4.93 -5.70
N ARG A 60 -17.50 -5.86 -5.97
CA ARG A 60 -17.17 -7.15 -6.59
C ARG A 60 -16.51 -6.99 -7.96
N SER A 61 -17.09 -6.17 -8.82
CA SER A 61 -16.58 -5.98 -10.17
C SER A 61 -15.25 -5.23 -10.19
N VAL A 62 -15.13 -4.20 -9.33
CA VAL A 62 -13.91 -3.41 -9.23
C VAL A 62 -12.76 -4.22 -8.60
N MET A 63 -13.02 -5.03 -7.58
CA MET A 63 -11.98 -5.87 -6.97
C MET A 63 -11.47 -6.96 -7.93
N ARG A 64 -12.34 -7.55 -8.75
CA ARG A 64 -11.93 -8.51 -9.78
C ARG A 64 -11.09 -7.84 -10.86
N PHE A 65 -11.53 -6.69 -11.35
CA PHE A 65 -10.75 -5.88 -12.29
C PHE A 65 -9.38 -5.48 -11.67
N PHE A 66 -9.37 -5.04 -10.41
CA PHE A 66 -8.15 -4.69 -9.69
C PHE A 66 -7.16 -5.85 -9.63
N GLN A 67 -7.61 -7.04 -9.31
CA GLN A 67 -6.76 -8.23 -9.26
C GLN A 67 -6.12 -8.55 -10.61
N ASP A 68 -6.92 -8.53 -11.69
CA ASP A 68 -6.43 -8.79 -13.04
C ASP A 68 -5.46 -7.69 -13.49
N PHE A 69 -5.80 -6.44 -13.24
CA PHE A 69 -4.95 -5.29 -13.53
C PHE A 69 -3.60 -5.36 -12.81
N MET A 70 -3.61 -5.61 -11.48
CA MET A 70 -2.39 -5.65 -10.67
C MET A 70 -1.47 -6.83 -11.03
N SER A 71 -2.00 -7.91 -11.60
CA SER A 71 -1.18 -9.03 -12.05
C SER A 71 -0.22 -8.66 -13.20
N ALA A 72 -0.52 -7.60 -13.94
CA ALA A 72 0.26 -7.09 -15.08
C ALA A 72 0.79 -5.66 -14.86
N ALA A 73 0.58 -5.10 -13.66
CA ALA A 73 0.98 -3.73 -13.35
C ALA A 73 2.50 -3.60 -13.27
N PRO A 74 3.07 -2.46 -13.70
CA PRO A 74 4.51 -2.20 -13.57
C PRO A 74 4.90 -1.97 -12.10
N HIS A 75 6.18 -2.17 -11.78
CA HIS A 75 6.71 -2.01 -10.42
C HIS A 75 6.64 -0.58 -9.89
N GLU A 76 6.52 0.41 -10.78
CA GLU A 76 6.36 1.81 -10.46
C GLU A 76 4.98 2.14 -9.87
N LEU A 77 4.01 1.24 -10.02
CA LEU A 77 2.67 1.39 -9.47
C LEU A 77 2.49 0.55 -8.21
N GLN A 78 2.20 1.21 -7.10
CA GLN A 78 1.69 0.59 -5.89
C GLN A 78 0.20 0.92 -5.72
N SER A 79 -0.58 -0.05 -5.29
CA SER A 79 -2.00 0.15 -5.06
C SER A 79 -2.52 -0.63 -3.86
N LEU A 80 -3.55 -0.10 -3.24
CA LEU A 80 -4.25 -0.67 -2.10
C LEU A 80 -5.75 -0.55 -2.32
N VAL A 81 -6.48 -1.63 -2.05
CA VAL A 81 -7.94 -1.60 -1.98
C VAL A 81 -8.37 -1.52 -0.53
N TYR A 82 -9.21 -0.55 -0.23
CA TYR A 82 -9.78 -0.32 1.08
C TYR A 82 -11.31 -0.40 1.00
N LEU A 83 -11.91 -1.27 1.82
CA LEU A 83 -13.36 -1.43 1.90
C LEU A 83 -13.85 -0.95 3.27
N SER A 84 -14.74 0.05 3.26
CA SER A 84 -15.26 0.69 4.46
C SER A 84 -16.79 0.79 4.41
N SER A 85 -17.44 0.61 5.56
CA SER A 85 -18.90 0.74 5.68
C SER A 85 -19.40 2.15 5.41
N GLY A 86 -18.57 3.18 5.66
CA GLY A 86 -18.93 4.57 5.43
C GLY A 86 -18.52 5.12 4.07
N ALA A 87 -17.42 4.65 3.50
CA ALA A 87 -16.81 5.22 2.30
C ALA A 87 -16.89 4.31 1.06
N GLY A 88 -17.51 3.14 1.18
CA GLY A 88 -17.57 2.18 0.08
C GLY A 88 -16.23 1.51 -0.21
N LEU A 89 -15.95 1.25 -1.48
CA LEU A 89 -14.68 0.70 -1.94
C LEU A 89 -13.78 1.85 -2.42
N MET A 90 -12.58 1.92 -1.90
CA MET A 90 -11.55 2.85 -2.39
C MET A 90 -10.38 2.07 -3.00
N VAL A 91 -9.95 2.47 -4.18
CA VAL A 91 -8.71 2.03 -4.81
C VAL A 91 -7.71 3.18 -4.69
N LEU A 92 -6.73 3.03 -3.81
CA LEU A 92 -5.65 4.00 -3.64
C LEU A 92 -4.50 3.63 -4.56
N LEU A 93 -3.91 4.61 -5.21
CA LEU A 93 -2.88 4.44 -6.23
C LEU A 93 -1.73 5.40 -5.97
N VAL A 94 -0.50 4.90 -6.07
CA VAL A 94 0.72 5.70 -6.09
C VAL A 94 1.60 5.19 -7.22
N HIS A 95 1.81 6.03 -8.22
CA HIS A 95 2.72 5.76 -9.34
C HIS A 95 3.90 6.72 -9.28
N VAL A 96 5.11 6.16 -9.28
CA VAL A 96 6.37 6.89 -9.36
C VAL A 96 7.00 6.70 -10.73
N GLY A 97 7.59 7.74 -11.29
CA GLY A 97 8.19 7.68 -12.64
C GLY A 97 7.47 8.60 -13.63
N ASP A 98 7.29 8.16 -14.88
CA ASP A 98 6.63 8.96 -15.91
C ASP A 98 5.15 9.16 -15.61
N LEU A 99 4.76 10.42 -15.36
CA LEU A 99 3.38 10.75 -14.96
C LEU A 99 2.36 10.46 -16.06
N THR A 100 2.78 10.55 -17.34
CA THR A 100 1.90 10.22 -18.47
C THR A 100 1.62 8.72 -18.54
N ALA A 101 2.61 7.89 -18.23
CA ALA A 101 2.41 6.45 -18.08
C ALA A 101 1.47 6.15 -16.91
N GLY A 102 1.66 6.82 -15.76
CA GLY A 102 0.76 6.72 -14.61
C GLY A 102 -0.68 7.07 -14.95
N GLU A 103 -0.91 8.17 -15.66
CA GLU A 103 -2.26 8.56 -16.11
C GLU A 103 -2.91 7.51 -17.01
N ARG A 104 -2.15 6.88 -17.90
CA ARG A 104 -2.69 5.77 -18.72
C ARG A 104 -3.14 4.59 -17.88
N LEU A 105 -2.43 4.28 -16.79
CA LEU A 105 -2.80 3.21 -15.86
C LEU A 105 -4.08 3.57 -15.10
N VAL A 106 -4.14 4.76 -14.51
CA VAL A 106 -5.32 5.24 -13.77
C VAL A 106 -6.55 5.30 -14.66
N ASN A 107 -6.39 5.73 -15.91
CA ASN A 107 -7.47 5.81 -16.87
C ASN A 107 -8.10 4.45 -17.23
N GLN A 108 -7.42 3.32 -16.99
CA GLN A 108 -8.04 2.00 -17.14
C GLN A 108 -9.13 1.79 -16.09
N PHE A 109 -8.90 2.20 -14.84
CA PHE A 109 -9.92 2.17 -13.79
C PHE A 109 -11.12 3.07 -14.11
N ARG A 110 -10.83 4.32 -14.52
CA ARG A 110 -11.86 5.31 -14.88
C ARG A 110 -12.76 4.84 -16.02
N ARG A 111 -12.17 4.12 -17.00
CA ARG A 111 -12.90 3.55 -18.15
C ARG A 111 -13.63 2.28 -17.82
N PHE A 112 -13.09 1.45 -16.93
CA PHE A 112 -13.75 0.23 -16.49
C PHE A 112 -15.06 0.55 -15.78
N LYS A 113 -15.02 1.50 -14.85
CA LYS A 113 -16.20 2.01 -14.16
C LYS A 113 -15.97 3.43 -13.68
N ALA A 114 -16.96 4.30 -13.88
CA ALA A 114 -16.87 5.67 -13.38
C ALA A 114 -16.86 5.69 -11.85
N PRO A 115 -15.83 6.23 -11.20
CA PRO A 115 -15.80 6.38 -9.75
C PRO A 115 -16.77 7.48 -9.30
N GLU A 116 -17.35 7.36 -8.11
CA GLU A 116 -18.13 8.42 -7.46
C GLU A 116 -17.24 9.60 -7.06
N ARG A 117 -16.01 9.31 -6.65
CA ARG A 117 -15.00 10.33 -6.32
C ARG A 117 -13.66 9.91 -6.93
N ASP A 118 -12.97 10.90 -7.49
CA ASP A 118 -11.64 10.77 -8.07
C ASP A 118 -10.78 11.93 -7.56
N TRP A 119 -9.71 11.63 -6.83
CA TRP A 119 -8.74 12.61 -6.36
C TRP A 119 -7.31 12.23 -6.71
N VAL A 120 -7.14 11.38 -7.75
CA VAL A 120 -5.83 11.05 -8.27
C VAL A 120 -5.26 12.26 -8.99
N GLN A 121 -4.12 12.74 -8.53
CA GLN A 121 -3.44 13.91 -9.07
C GLN A 121 -1.92 13.84 -8.86
N ARG A 122 -1.20 14.67 -9.60
CA ARG A 122 0.22 14.89 -9.32
C ARG A 122 0.38 15.56 -7.96
N ARG A 123 1.30 15.05 -7.16
CA ARG A 123 1.67 15.59 -5.84
C ARG A 123 3.13 15.31 -5.53
N ALA A 124 3.72 16.04 -4.58
CA ALA A 124 5.02 15.66 -4.07
C ALA A 124 4.97 14.26 -3.45
N TYR A 125 6.00 13.45 -3.67
CA TYR A 125 6.02 12.08 -3.13
C TYR A 125 5.85 12.05 -1.61
N ALA A 126 6.45 13.01 -0.89
CA ALA A 126 6.31 13.14 0.56
C ALA A 126 4.85 13.29 1.01
N ASP A 127 3.98 13.91 0.22
CA ASP A 127 2.58 14.13 0.55
C ASP A 127 1.74 12.85 0.42
N THR A 128 2.29 11.79 -0.16
CA THR A 128 1.58 10.49 -0.26
C THR A 128 1.36 9.85 1.09
N TYR A 129 2.19 10.15 2.09
CA TYR A 129 2.08 9.63 3.46
C TYR A 129 0.90 10.21 4.26
N THR A 130 0.33 11.31 3.80
CA THR A 130 -0.82 11.96 4.44
C THR A 130 -2.14 11.64 3.75
N MET A 131 -2.13 10.74 2.75
CA MET A 131 -3.34 10.35 2.05
C MET A 131 -4.22 9.40 2.90
N PRO A 132 -5.55 9.42 2.74
CA PRO A 132 -6.40 8.37 3.29
C PRO A 132 -5.88 6.98 2.84
N PRO A 133 -6.04 5.91 3.63
CA PRO A 133 -6.92 5.79 4.80
C PRO A 133 -6.25 6.05 6.16
N TYR A 134 -5.11 6.71 6.19
CA TYR A 134 -4.36 6.93 7.43
C TYR A 134 -4.98 7.99 8.35
N SER A 135 -5.95 8.74 7.84
CA SER A 135 -6.81 9.62 8.64
C SER A 135 -8.28 9.32 8.33
N ASP A 136 -9.16 9.47 9.31
CA ASP A 136 -10.58 9.53 9.05
C ASP A 136 -10.94 10.81 8.26
N ASP A 137 -12.20 10.95 7.82
CA ASP A 137 -12.68 12.12 7.08
C ASP A 137 -12.54 13.43 7.88
N THR A 138 -12.27 13.36 9.20
CA THR A 138 -12.06 14.52 10.09
C THR A 138 -10.58 14.83 10.28
N GLY A 139 -9.67 14.00 9.74
CA GLY A 139 -8.23 14.12 9.93
C GLY A 139 -7.75 13.64 11.31
N GLN A 140 -8.63 13.04 12.11
CA GLN A 140 -8.28 12.49 13.42
C GLN A 140 -7.68 11.09 13.26
N PRO A 141 -6.62 10.74 14.04
CA PRO A 141 -6.16 9.37 14.11
C PRO A 141 -7.26 8.49 14.68
N CYS A 142 -7.58 7.37 14.00
CA CYS A 142 -8.55 6.44 14.55
C CYS A 142 -8.11 5.95 15.93
N ALA A 143 -8.99 6.06 16.92
CA ALA A 143 -8.65 5.82 18.33
C ALA A 143 -8.29 4.37 18.67
N PHE A 144 -8.77 3.38 17.90
CA PHE A 144 -8.49 1.96 18.10
C PHE A 144 -8.44 1.21 16.78
N HIS A 145 -7.35 0.49 16.55
CA HIS A 145 -7.21 -0.43 15.42
C HIS A 145 -6.89 -1.84 15.93
N ALA A 146 -7.75 -2.79 15.62
CA ALA A 146 -7.39 -4.20 15.69
C ALA A 146 -7.05 -4.67 14.27
N ILE A 147 -5.77 -4.86 13.98
CA ILE A 147 -5.32 -5.33 12.68
C ILE A 147 -5.08 -6.83 12.76
N ARG A 148 -5.75 -7.59 11.89
CA ARG A 148 -5.43 -8.98 11.61
C ARG A 148 -5.08 -9.09 10.14
N GLY A 149 -3.92 -9.63 9.84
CA GLY A 149 -3.42 -9.79 8.49
C GLY A 149 -3.16 -11.26 8.16
N THR A 150 -3.31 -11.59 6.90
CA THR A 150 -2.84 -12.84 6.31
C THR A 150 -2.28 -12.58 4.94
N TYR A 151 -1.44 -13.49 4.47
CA TYR A 151 -0.89 -13.43 3.12
C TYR A 151 -1.64 -14.43 2.25
N LEU A 152 -2.04 -14.00 1.07
CA LEU A 152 -2.57 -14.85 0.02
C LEU A 152 -1.61 -14.80 -1.16
N GLU A 153 -1.29 -15.95 -1.73
CA GLU A 153 -0.50 -16.01 -2.95
C GLU A 153 -1.21 -15.28 -4.10
N ARG A 154 -2.53 -15.37 -4.10
CA ARG A 154 -3.40 -14.72 -5.08
C ARG A 154 -4.74 -14.32 -4.47
N LEU A 155 -5.22 -13.14 -4.79
CA LEU A 155 -6.58 -12.70 -4.45
C LEU A 155 -7.56 -13.32 -5.46
N SER A 156 -8.01 -14.57 -5.24
CA SER A 156 -8.94 -15.24 -6.14
C SER A 156 -10.34 -14.62 -6.11
N HIS A 157 -11.17 -14.93 -7.12
CA HIS A 157 -12.56 -14.47 -7.14
C HIS A 157 -13.36 -15.00 -5.95
N GLU A 158 -13.10 -16.23 -5.52
CA GLU A 158 -13.71 -16.83 -4.33
C GLU A 158 -13.31 -16.08 -3.06
N ALA A 159 -12.03 -15.70 -2.94
CA ALA A 159 -11.57 -14.91 -1.80
C ALA A 159 -12.24 -13.52 -1.77
N ILE A 160 -12.40 -12.88 -2.92
CA ILE A 160 -13.15 -11.61 -3.04
C ILE A 160 -14.60 -11.81 -2.57
N ASP A 161 -15.25 -12.88 -3.00
CA ASP A 161 -16.65 -13.16 -2.65
C ASP A 161 -16.81 -13.40 -1.14
N VAL A 162 -15.89 -14.13 -0.51
CA VAL A 162 -15.87 -14.34 0.94
C VAL A 162 -15.67 -13.02 1.70
N VAL A 163 -14.75 -12.18 1.27
CA VAL A 163 -14.50 -10.86 1.89
C VAL A 163 -15.75 -9.99 1.82
N LEU A 164 -16.40 -9.92 0.65
CA LEU A 164 -17.60 -9.11 0.46
C LEU A 164 -18.80 -9.65 1.25
N ALA A 165 -18.97 -10.97 1.33
CA ALA A 165 -20.02 -11.57 2.15
C ALA A 165 -19.85 -11.23 3.64
N ARG A 166 -18.63 -11.33 4.16
CA ARG A 166 -18.32 -10.95 5.55
C ARG A 166 -18.46 -9.45 5.80
N PHE A 167 -18.18 -8.64 4.81
CA PHE A 167 -18.38 -7.20 4.93
C PHE A 167 -19.88 -6.84 5.00
N ALA A 168 -20.73 -7.52 4.26
CA ALA A 168 -22.18 -7.28 4.25
C ALA A 168 -22.90 -7.74 5.55
N GLU A 169 -22.27 -8.56 6.39
CA GLU A 169 -22.79 -9.01 7.67
C GLU A 169 -22.61 -7.98 8.82
N ARG A 170 -21.94 -6.86 8.56
CA ARG A 170 -21.61 -5.81 9.55
C ARG A 170 -22.51 -4.59 9.39
#